data_953aa2c51599d5add5dd7b428918897e
#
_entry.id   953aa2c51599d5add5dd7b428918897e
#
_cell.length_a   1.000
_cell.length_b   1.000
_cell.length_c   1.000
_cell.angle_alpha   90.00
_cell.angle_beta   90.00
_cell.angle_gamma   90.00
#
_symmetry.space_group_name_H-M   'P 1'
#
loop_
_entity.id
_entity.type
_entity.pdbx_description
1 polymer ?
#
loop_
_entity_poly.entity_id
_entity_poly.type
_entity_poly.pdbx_seq_one_letter_code
_entity_poly.pdbx_strand_id
1 'polypeptide(L)'
;ISDSDELLEAVKKWYKRRYKVDLEKDEIMSLYGSQEGISRVALTIANPGDTVLVPNPGYPVFELGPLLNDAHIEYYELREENNYLIDFDSIPEEVAKKAKAIIVSYPANPICRLAPVSFYKELIAWANKYNVIVLHDNAYSELVYDGKRGISFLSVEGAKEIGIEFNSLSKTYNLTGARISFAVGNKGIISQFKKLRSQIDYGIFLPVQKAAVAALNGPQDSVERNRAEYERRRNTLRDGLDSIGWKGLVSEGTMFAWAPLPKGYTNSNDFVLELIDKAGVFCVPGSVFGSLGEGYI
;
A
#
# COMPACT_ATOMS: atom_id res chain seq x y z
N ILE A 1 -1.34 -14.76 -22.85
CA ILE A 1 -2.16 -13.54 -23.03
C ILE A 1 -1.43 -12.42 -22.35
N SER A 2 -0.93 -11.45 -23.11
CA SER A 2 -0.28 -10.24 -22.59
C SER A 2 -1.31 -9.18 -22.23
N ASP A 3 -0.87 -8.13 -21.54
CA ASP A 3 -1.66 -6.93 -21.35
C ASP A 3 -2.01 -6.32 -22.70
N SER A 4 -3.29 -5.97 -22.92
CA SER A 4 -3.72 -5.34 -24.16
C SER A 4 -3.16 -3.93 -24.27
N ASP A 5 -2.87 -3.51 -25.50
CA ASP A 5 -2.44 -2.13 -25.76
C ASP A 5 -3.41 -1.09 -25.22
N GLU A 6 -4.72 -1.37 -25.30
CA GLU A 6 -5.77 -0.49 -24.76
C GLU A 6 -5.65 -0.34 -23.25
N LEU A 7 -5.34 -1.42 -22.53
CA LEU A 7 -5.16 -1.39 -21.07
C LEU A 7 -3.93 -0.56 -20.70
N LEU A 8 -2.80 -0.80 -21.36
CA LEU A 8 -1.56 -0.05 -21.11
C LEU A 8 -1.75 1.45 -21.37
N GLU A 9 -2.41 1.80 -22.49
CA GLU A 9 -2.72 3.21 -22.80
C GLU A 9 -3.69 3.84 -21.79
N ALA A 10 -4.68 3.08 -21.30
CA ALA A 10 -5.59 3.58 -20.27
C ALA A 10 -4.86 3.88 -18.95
N VAL A 11 -3.94 3.00 -18.51
CA VAL A 11 -3.11 3.21 -17.32
C VAL A 11 -2.19 4.43 -17.49
N LYS A 12 -1.51 4.55 -18.63
CA LYS A 12 -0.67 5.73 -18.95
C LYS A 12 -1.46 7.03 -18.83
N LYS A 13 -2.63 7.10 -19.47
CA LYS A 13 -3.49 8.29 -19.45
C LYS A 13 -3.99 8.61 -18.04
N TRP A 14 -4.35 7.58 -17.26
CA TRP A 14 -4.82 7.77 -15.91
C TRP A 14 -3.71 8.31 -14.99
N TYR A 15 -2.50 7.75 -15.03
CA TYR A 15 -1.34 8.23 -14.27
C TYR A 15 -0.95 9.66 -14.67
N LYS A 16 -0.97 9.98 -15.96
CA LYS A 16 -0.72 11.34 -16.44
C LYS A 16 -1.75 12.33 -15.93
N ARG A 17 -3.04 11.99 -16.04
CA ARG A 17 -4.13 12.84 -15.58
C ARG A 17 -4.12 13.02 -14.08
N ARG A 18 -3.94 11.92 -13.34
CA ARG A 18 -4.12 11.88 -11.88
C ARG A 18 -2.88 12.36 -11.13
N TYR A 19 -1.71 11.95 -11.54
CA TYR A 19 -0.46 12.18 -10.80
C TYR A 19 0.58 13.02 -11.55
N LYS A 20 0.32 13.38 -12.80
CA LYS A 20 1.30 14.03 -13.69
C LYS A 20 2.53 13.17 -13.98
N VAL A 21 2.38 11.85 -13.89
CA VAL A 21 3.42 10.87 -14.16
C VAL A 21 3.31 10.40 -15.61
N ASP A 22 4.39 10.53 -16.37
CA ASP A 22 4.53 9.97 -17.70
C ASP A 22 5.08 8.54 -17.59
N LEU A 23 4.35 7.58 -18.16
CA LEU A 23 4.74 6.17 -18.19
C LEU A 23 4.86 5.70 -19.64
N GLU A 24 5.81 4.79 -19.89
CA GLU A 24 5.89 4.02 -21.10
C GLU A 24 5.24 2.63 -20.93
N LYS A 25 4.90 1.96 -22.03
CA LYS A 25 4.22 0.65 -21.96
C LYS A 25 5.06 -0.43 -21.26
N ASP A 26 6.38 -0.35 -21.38
CA ASP A 26 7.32 -1.27 -20.72
C ASP A 26 7.53 -0.99 -19.23
N GLU A 27 6.98 0.13 -18.74
CA GLU A 27 6.95 0.50 -17.33
C GLU A 27 5.64 0.08 -16.62
N ILE A 28 4.76 -0.67 -17.30
CA ILE A 28 3.44 -1.05 -16.79
C ILE A 28 3.23 -2.56 -16.89
N MET A 29 2.60 -3.12 -15.87
CA MET A 29 2.21 -4.54 -15.82
C MET A 29 0.90 -4.69 -15.04
N SER A 30 -0.06 -5.44 -15.58
CA SER A 30 -1.28 -5.79 -14.84
C SER A 30 -1.03 -6.93 -13.85
N LEU A 31 -1.83 -6.98 -12.77
CA LEU A 31 -1.73 -7.95 -11.68
C LEU A 31 -3.12 -8.43 -11.26
N TYR A 32 -3.21 -9.63 -10.70
CA TYR A 32 -4.44 -10.17 -10.08
C TYR A 32 -4.72 -9.55 -8.69
N GLY A 33 -4.68 -8.22 -8.59
CA GLY A 33 -4.71 -7.46 -7.35
C GLY A 33 -3.28 -7.13 -6.87
N SER A 34 -3.11 -5.99 -6.18
CA SER A 34 -1.80 -5.56 -5.69
C SER A 34 -1.17 -6.55 -4.71
N GLN A 35 -1.99 -7.26 -3.94
CA GLN A 35 -1.51 -8.30 -3.01
C GLN A 35 -0.73 -9.41 -3.71
N GLU A 36 -1.20 -9.87 -4.87
CA GLU A 36 -0.47 -10.85 -5.69
C GLU A 36 0.88 -10.31 -6.13
N GLY A 37 0.89 -9.06 -6.64
CA GLY A 37 2.12 -8.41 -7.07
C GLY A 37 3.14 -8.24 -5.94
N ILE A 38 2.69 -7.73 -4.79
CA ILE A 38 3.54 -7.51 -3.62
C ILE A 38 4.10 -8.84 -3.09
N SER A 39 3.28 -9.90 -3.04
CA SER A 39 3.74 -11.21 -2.57
C SER A 39 4.74 -11.89 -3.50
N ARG A 40 4.75 -11.57 -4.80
CA ARG A 40 5.59 -12.25 -5.81
C ARG A 40 6.80 -11.44 -6.28
N VAL A 41 6.77 -10.12 -6.12
CA VAL A 41 7.87 -9.27 -6.61
C VAL A 41 9.21 -9.62 -5.97
N ALA A 42 9.22 -10.10 -4.72
CA ALA A 42 10.43 -10.54 -4.05
C ALA A 42 11.18 -11.64 -4.83
N LEU A 43 10.44 -12.57 -5.47
CA LEU A 43 11.03 -13.61 -6.34
C LEU A 43 11.77 -13.04 -7.55
N THR A 44 11.55 -11.77 -7.86
CA THR A 44 12.17 -11.09 -9.01
C THR A 44 13.43 -10.31 -8.63
N ILE A 45 13.41 -9.71 -7.42
CA ILE A 45 14.40 -8.69 -7.04
C ILE A 45 15.36 -9.15 -5.94
N ALA A 46 15.03 -10.23 -5.22
CA ALA A 46 15.83 -10.73 -4.11
C ALA A 46 16.23 -12.19 -4.33
N ASN A 47 17.37 -12.59 -3.78
CA ASN A 47 17.79 -13.98 -3.65
C ASN A 47 17.51 -14.49 -2.23
N PRO A 48 17.50 -15.81 -2.00
CA PRO A 48 17.49 -16.36 -0.65
C PRO A 48 18.59 -15.74 0.22
N GLY A 49 18.23 -15.30 1.42
CA GLY A 49 19.14 -14.63 2.35
C GLY A 49 19.34 -13.13 2.14
N ASP A 50 18.87 -12.55 1.03
CA ASP A 50 18.85 -11.08 0.87
C ASP A 50 17.90 -10.44 1.90
N THR A 51 18.26 -9.26 2.40
CA THR A 51 17.45 -8.54 3.40
C THR A 51 16.39 -7.68 2.73
N VAL A 52 15.14 -7.75 3.21
CA VAL A 52 14.03 -6.89 2.82
C VAL A 52 13.49 -6.17 4.05
N LEU A 53 13.38 -4.85 3.97
CA LEU A 53 12.82 -4.01 5.01
C LEU A 53 11.28 -3.92 4.86
N VAL A 54 10.56 -4.20 5.94
CA VAL A 54 9.11 -4.16 6.01
C VAL A 54 8.62 -3.33 7.20
N PRO A 55 7.42 -2.72 7.15
CA PRO A 55 6.90 -1.91 8.25
C PRO A 55 6.44 -2.75 9.45
N ASN A 56 6.63 -2.20 10.64
CA ASN A 56 6.00 -2.67 11.87
C ASN A 56 5.34 -1.47 12.59
N PRO A 57 4.00 -1.39 12.71
CA PRO A 57 3.02 -2.35 12.17
C PRO A 57 2.91 -2.27 10.65
N GLY A 58 2.52 -3.38 10.01
CA GLY A 58 2.40 -3.47 8.56
C GLY A 58 1.35 -4.49 8.11
N TYR A 59 0.90 -4.37 6.86
CA TYR A 59 -0.01 -5.34 6.30
C TYR A 59 0.71 -6.69 6.10
N PRO A 60 0.15 -7.83 6.56
CA PRO A 60 0.86 -9.11 6.60
C PRO A 60 1.45 -9.60 5.27
N VAL A 61 0.89 -9.19 4.15
CA VAL A 61 1.43 -9.57 2.83
C VAL A 61 2.84 -9.04 2.57
N PHE A 62 3.25 -7.97 3.25
CA PHE A 62 4.57 -7.38 3.08
C PHE A 62 5.70 -8.32 3.54
N GLU A 63 5.41 -9.17 4.52
CA GLU A 63 6.32 -10.21 4.98
C GLU A 63 6.25 -11.46 4.09
N LEU A 64 5.04 -11.81 3.64
CA LEU A 64 4.81 -13.07 2.94
C LEU A 64 5.66 -13.22 1.68
N GLY A 65 5.78 -12.16 0.87
CA GLY A 65 6.57 -12.20 -0.35
C GLY A 65 8.05 -12.52 -0.11
N PRO A 66 8.74 -11.76 0.74
CA PRO A 66 10.10 -12.06 1.17
C PRO A 66 10.26 -13.45 1.80
N LEU A 67 9.33 -13.88 2.68
CA LEU A 67 9.36 -15.21 3.31
C LEU A 67 9.27 -16.34 2.29
N LEU A 68 8.41 -16.23 1.27
CA LEU A 68 8.29 -17.21 0.20
C LEU A 68 9.56 -17.35 -0.64
N ASN A 69 10.42 -16.35 -0.61
CA ASN A 69 11.72 -16.34 -1.31
C ASN A 69 12.91 -16.63 -0.40
N ASP A 70 12.66 -17.08 0.83
CA ASP A 70 13.70 -17.32 1.84
C ASP A 70 14.60 -16.09 2.08
N ALA A 71 14.02 -14.89 1.94
CA ALA A 71 14.69 -13.65 2.26
C ALA A 71 14.63 -13.36 3.75
N HIS A 72 15.66 -12.67 4.25
CA HIS A 72 15.69 -12.18 5.62
C HIS A 72 14.85 -10.92 5.76
N ILE A 73 13.96 -10.89 6.76
CA ILE A 73 13.12 -9.72 7.05
C ILE A 73 13.73 -8.90 8.17
N GLU A 74 13.89 -7.61 7.92
CA GLU A 74 14.17 -6.61 8.93
C GLU A 74 13.00 -5.62 9.01
N TYR A 75 12.64 -5.21 10.22
CA TYR A 75 11.55 -4.29 10.44
C TYR A 75 12.04 -2.87 10.64
N TYR A 76 11.38 -1.91 10.00
CA TYR A 76 11.43 -0.53 10.42
C TYR A 76 10.17 -0.17 11.19
N GLU A 77 10.32 0.69 12.18
CA GLU A 77 9.24 1.03 13.10
C GLU A 77 8.42 2.23 12.61
N LEU A 78 7.10 2.11 12.70
CA LEU A 78 6.17 3.20 12.47
C LEU A 78 5.52 3.57 13.80
N ARG A 79 5.93 4.70 14.37
CA ARG A 79 5.52 5.17 15.69
C ARG A 79 4.72 6.46 15.62
N GLU A 80 3.81 6.62 16.57
CA GLU A 80 2.92 7.80 16.65
C GLU A 80 3.72 9.10 16.82
N GLU A 81 4.77 9.09 17.64
CA GLU A 81 5.65 10.25 17.88
C GLU A 81 6.33 10.78 16.62
N ASN A 82 6.47 9.94 15.59
CA ASN A 82 6.98 10.32 14.27
C ASN A 82 5.87 10.39 13.21
N ASN A 83 4.63 10.57 13.63
CA ASN A 83 3.44 10.57 12.76
C ASN A 83 3.35 9.32 11.86
N TYR A 84 3.89 8.20 12.32
CA TYR A 84 3.97 6.95 11.57
C TYR A 84 4.71 7.08 10.22
N LEU A 85 5.62 8.01 10.11
CA LEU A 85 6.59 8.08 9.01
C LEU A 85 7.87 7.32 9.41
N ILE A 86 8.59 6.87 8.41
CA ILE A 86 9.87 6.19 8.64
C ILE A 86 10.88 7.20 9.18
N ASP A 87 11.50 6.87 10.29
CA ASP A 87 12.72 7.53 10.75
C ASP A 87 13.92 6.80 10.14
N PHE A 88 14.44 7.33 9.05
CA PHE A 88 15.55 6.70 8.32
C PHE A 88 16.85 6.65 9.14
N ASP A 89 17.04 7.55 10.10
CA ASP A 89 18.19 7.56 10.98
C ASP A 89 18.14 6.45 12.05
N SER A 90 16.93 5.93 12.33
CA SER A 90 16.73 4.80 13.22
C SER A 90 17.09 3.43 12.60
N ILE A 91 17.21 3.37 11.26
CA ILE A 91 17.61 2.14 10.56
C ILE A 91 19.11 1.97 10.69
N PRO A 92 19.63 0.91 11.35
CA PRO A 92 21.07 0.71 11.49
C PRO A 92 21.77 0.68 10.12
N GLU A 93 22.90 1.36 10.01
CA GLU A 93 23.62 1.48 8.73
C GLU A 93 24.00 0.12 8.14
N GLU A 94 24.34 -0.84 9.00
CA GLU A 94 24.65 -2.22 8.61
C GLU A 94 23.44 -2.94 8.00
N VAL A 95 22.23 -2.66 8.47
CA VAL A 95 20.98 -3.17 7.92
C VAL A 95 20.69 -2.48 6.57
N ALA A 96 20.80 -1.15 6.51
CA ALA A 96 20.62 -0.38 5.30
C ALA A 96 21.54 -0.84 4.16
N LYS A 97 22.80 -1.11 4.46
CA LYS A 97 23.80 -1.61 3.48
C LYS A 97 23.50 -3.02 2.95
N LYS A 98 22.80 -3.85 3.72
CA LYS A 98 22.38 -5.20 3.32
C LYS A 98 21.02 -5.24 2.65
N ALA A 99 20.22 -4.21 2.85
CA ALA A 99 18.85 -4.18 2.36
C ALA A 99 18.82 -4.19 0.82
N LYS A 100 18.10 -5.14 0.26
CA LYS A 100 17.83 -5.26 -1.17
C LYS A 100 16.63 -4.40 -1.58
N ALA A 101 15.61 -4.39 -0.74
CA ALA A 101 14.37 -3.65 -0.98
C ALA A 101 13.77 -3.15 0.33
N ILE A 102 12.97 -2.11 0.21
CA ILE A 102 12.09 -1.60 1.27
C ILE A 102 10.67 -1.54 0.73
N ILE A 103 9.72 -2.09 1.50
CA ILE A 103 8.29 -2.02 1.19
C ILE A 103 7.70 -0.88 2.01
N VAL A 104 7.05 0.08 1.35
CA VAL A 104 6.36 1.22 1.98
C VAL A 104 4.92 1.30 1.51
N SER A 105 4.02 1.78 2.37
CA SER A 105 2.59 1.89 2.06
C SER A 105 2.03 3.20 2.62
N TYR A 106 1.65 4.11 1.72
CA TYR A 106 0.95 5.35 2.05
C TYR A 106 -0.03 5.71 0.92
N PRO A 107 -1.34 5.86 1.20
CA PRO A 107 -2.01 5.77 2.52
C PRO A 107 -1.82 4.40 3.16
N ALA A 108 -1.41 4.38 4.42
CA ALA A 108 -0.93 3.18 5.10
C ALA A 108 -2.06 2.23 5.55
N ASN A 109 -1.88 0.95 5.34
CA ASN A 109 -2.66 -0.12 5.96
C ASN A 109 -1.74 -0.86 6.95
N PRO A 110 -2.06 -0.89 8.27
CA PRO A 110 -3.34 -0.55 8.92
C PRO A 110 -3.47 0.90 9.42
N ILE A 111 -2.41 1.70 9.42
CA ILE A 111 -2.29 2.93 10.22
C ILE A 111 -3.14 4.10 9.67
N CYS A 112 -3.60 4.05 8.42
CA CYS A 112 -4.44 5.07 7.79
C CYS A 112 -3.81 6.48 7.66
N ARG A 113 -2.49 6.59 7.74
CA ARG A 113 -1.72 7.83 7.58
C ARG A 113 -1.32 8.08 6.14
N LEU A 114 -1.14 9.35 5.81
CA LEU A 114 -0.58 9.83 4.55
C LEU A 114 0.89 10.18 4.74
N ALA A 115 1.65 10.17 3.63
CA ALA A 115 3.01 10.70 3.60
C ALA A 115 3.06 11.97 2.74
N PRO A 116 3.75 13.03 3.19
CA PRO A 116 3.98 14.24 2.40
C PRO A 116 5.04 14.02 1.31
N VAL A 117 5.12 14.92 0.34
CA VAL A 117 6.16 14.88 -0.71
C VAL A 117 7.57 14.89 -0.12
N SER A 118 7.81 15.63 0.98
CA SER A 118 9.09 15.66 1.66
C SER A 118 9.57 14.28 2.11
N PHE A 119 8.66 13.46 2.63
CA PHE A 119 8.97 12.08 3.00
C PHE A 119 9.47 11.26 1.80
N TYR A 120 8.80 11.36 0.64
CA TYR A 120 9.24 10.64 -0.55
C TYR A 120 10.60 11.10 -1.07
N LYS A 121 10.93 12.37 -0.91
CA LYS A 121 12.28 12.88 -1.23
C LYS A 121 13.34 12.27 -0.32
N GLU A 122 13.06 12.17 0.96
CA GLU A 122 13.96 11.51 1.92
C GLU A 122 14.11 10.02 1.63
N LEU A 123 13.00 9.33 1.35
CA LEU A 123 13.00 7.92 0.96
C LEU A 123 13.87 7.69 -0.29
N ILE A 124 13.73 8.51 -1.31
CA ILE A 124 14.51 8.42 -2.55
C ILE A 124 15.99 8.67 -2.27
N ALA A 125 16.32 9.68 -1.49
CA ALA A 125 17.70 9.98 -1.13
C ALA A 125 18.35 8.84 -0.34
N TRP A 126 17.64 8.29 0.65
CA TRP A 126 18.08 7.16 1.44
C TRP A 126 18.24 5.90 0.58
N ALA A 127 17.28 5.59 -0.26
CA ALA A 127 17.31 4.42 -1.14
C ALA A 127 18.46 4.49 -2.15
N ASN A 128 18.72 5.67 -2.72
CA ASN A 128 19.88 5.89 -3.60
C ASN A 128 21.21 5.73 -2.85
N LYS A 129 21.32 6.26 -1.63
CA LYS A 129 22.53 6.15 -0.81
C LYS A 129 22.94 4.70 -0.56
N TYR A 130 21.97 3.83 -0.34
CA TYR A 130 22.21 2.42 0.02
C TYR A 130 21.92 1.42 -1.12
N ASN A 131 21.54 1.92 -2.30
CA ASN A 131 21.14 1.11 -3.46
C ASN A 131 19.99 0.14 -3.16
N VAL A 132 18.95 0.64 -2.50
CA VAL A 132 17.76 -0.11 -2.08
C VAL A 132 16.63 0.11 -3.06
N ILE A 133 15.96 -0.98 -3.49
CA ILE A 133 14.77 -0.91 -4.34
C ILE A 133 13.56 -0.51 -3.49
N VAL A 134 12.78 0.48 -3.96
CA VAL A 134 11.54 0.90 -3.30
C VAL A 134 10.34 0.19 -3.92
N LEU A 135 9.55 -0.48 -3.09
CA LEU A 135 8.28 -1.10 -3.43
C LEU A 135 7.17 -0.34 -2.72
N HIS A 136 6.43 0.50 -3.43
CA HIS A 136 5.41 1.35 -2.85
C HIS A 136 4.00 0.78 -3.07
N ASP A 137 3.30 0.42 -2.00
CA ASP A 137 1.87 0.05 -2.06
C ASP A 137 1.01 1.31 -1.98
N ASN A 138 0.34 1.63 -3.07
CA ASN A 138 -0.52 2.82 -3.23
C ASN A 138 -1.97 2.45 -3.58
N ALA A 139 -2.48 1.37 -3.00
CA ALA A 139 -3.82 0.88 -3.30
C ALA A 139 -4.95 1.84 -2.87
N TYR A 140 -4.68 2.78 -1.96
CA TYR A 140 -5.68 3.65 -1.34
C TYR A 140 -5.58 5.13 -1.74
N SER A 141 -4.83 5.47 -2.78
CA SER A 141 -4.60 6.87 -3.17
C SER A 141 -5.88 7.68 -3.47
N GLU A 142 -6.96 7.02 -3.84
CA GLU A 142 -8.25 7.67 -4.11
C GLU A 142 -9.17 7.73 -2.88
N LEU A 143 -8.82 7.04 -1.80
CA LEU A 143 -9.55 7.08 -0.53
C LEU A 143 -8.78 7.93 0.48
N VAL A 144 -8.78 9.23 0.25
CA VAL A 144 -8.13 10.25 1.08
C VAL A 144 -9.13 11.35 1.38
N TYR A 145 -9.10 11.88 2.61
CA TYR A 145 -10.16 12.69 3.19
C TYR A 145 -9.72 14.12 3.52
N ASP A 146 -10.65 14.93 3.98
CA ASP A 146 -10.42 16.31 4.46
C ASP A 146 -9.83 17.22 3.37
N GLY A 147 -10.32 17.05 2.11
CA GLY A 147 -9.86 17.85 0.98
C GLY A 147 -8.45 17.53 0.48
N LYS A 148 -7.77 16.57 1.11
CA LYS A 148 -6.46 16.09 0.67
C LYS A 148 -6.57 15.15 -0.53
N ARG A 149 -5.46 14.91 -1.21
CA ARG A 149 -5.35 13.95 -2.31
C ARG A 149 -4.16 13.02 -2.11
N GLY A 150 -4.35 11.74 -2.48
CA GLY A 150 -3.25 10.78 -2.50
C GLY A 150 -2.19 11.15 -3.54
N ILE A 151 -0.96 10.82 -3.25
CA ILE A 151 0.22 11.11 -4.07
C ILE A 151 0.74 9.80 -4.64
N SER A 152 1.24 9.82 -5.88
CA SER A 152 2.07 8.73 -6.39
C SER A 152 3.52 8.97 -5.99
N PHE A 153 4.18 7.95 -5.45
CA PHE A 153 5.63 7.94 -5.26
C PHE A 153 6.36 8.31 -6.55
N LEU A 154 5.89 7.81 -7.68
CA LEU A 154 6.49 8.06 -8.99
C LEU A 154 6.38 9.52 -9.48
N SER A 155 5.55 10.35 -8.82
CA SER A 155 5.48 11.78 -9.12
C SER A 155 6.66 12.58 -8.58
N VAL A 156 7.51 11.95 -7.76
CA VAL A 156 8.69 12.58 -7.17
C VAL A 156 9.92 12.22 -8.01
N GLU A 157 10.73 13.22 -8.31
CA GLU A 157 11.95 13.06 -9.13
C GLU A 157 12.88 11.99 -8.54
N GLY A 158 13.40 11.12 -9.39
CA GLY A 158 14.28 10.00 -9.01
C GLY A 158 13.56 8.72 -8.59
N ALA A 159 12.23 8.74 -8.43
CA ALA A 159 11.48 7.58 -7.97
C ALA A 159 11.47 6.41 -8.97
N LYS A 160 11.27 6.71 -10.26
CA LYS A 160 11.22 5.68 -11.32
C LYS A 160 12.54 4.92 -11.49
N GLU A 161 13.65 5.56 -11.17
CA GLU A 161 14.98 4.96 -11.28
C GLU A 161 15.21 3.89 -10.23
N ILE A 162 14.56 3.99 -9.06
CA ILE A 162 14.83 3.13 -7.91
C ILE A 162 13.68 2.23 -7.49
N GLY A 163 12.49 2.35 -8.09
CA GLY A 163 11.37 1.58 -7.57
C GLY A 163 10.19 1.43 -8.49
N ILE A 164 9.20 0.72 -7.96
CA ILE A 164 7.89 0.52 -8.57
C ILE A 164 6.77 0.84 -7.57
N GLU A 165 5.61 1.16 -8.10
CA GLU A 165 4.39 1.41 -7.34
C GLU A 165 3.32 0.38 -7.72
N PHE A 166 2.61 -0.12 -6.71
CA PHE A 166 1.41 -0.96 -6.88
C PHE A 166 0.16 -0.10 -6.71
N ASN A 167 -0.71 -0.11 -7.71
CA ASN A 167 -1.98 0.59 -7.65
C ASN A 167 -3.13 -0.38 -7.98
N SER A 168 -4.32 -0.14 -7.44
CA SER A 168 -5.41 -1.11 -7.51
C SER A 168 -6.75 -0.47 -7.86
N LEU A 169 -7.48 -1.09 -8.78
CA LEU A 169 -8.86 -0.72 -9.08
C LEU A 169 -9.84 -1.19 -8.00
N SER A 170 -9.43 -2.14 -7.16
CA SER A 170 -10.27 -2.72 -6.11
C SER A 170 -10.85 -1.67 -5.18
N LYS A 171 -10.06 -0.67 -4.80
CA LYS A 171 -10.44 0.37 -3.83
C LYS A 171 -10.94 1.62 -4.54
N THR A 172 -10.25 2.02 -5.63
CA THR A 172 -10.61 3.19 -6.43
C THR A 172 -12.03 3.10 -6.98
N TYR A 173 -12.40 1.96 -7.57
CA TYR A 173 -13.69 1.78 -8.25
C TYR A 173 -14.63 0.80 -7.52
N ASN A 174 -14.31 0.41 -6.28
CA ASN A 174 -15.06 -0.62 -5.55
C ASN A 174 -15.17 -1.93 -6.35
N LEU A 175 -14.09 -2.29 -7.07
CA LEU A 175 -14.03 -3.38 -8.03
C LEU A 175 -13.20 -4.56 -7.50
N THR A 176 -13.33 -4.86 -6.21
CA THR A 176 -12.49 -5.85 -5.51
C THR A 176 -12.56 -7.25 -6.14
N GLY A 177 -13.75 -7.70 -6.55
CA GLY A 177 -13.96 -9.03 -7.12
C GLY A 177 -13.35 -9.24 -8.51
N ALA A 178 -13.09 -8.19 -9.28
CA ALA A 178 -12.51 -8.28 -10.61
C ALA A 178 -11.02 -8.69 -10.62
N ARG A 179 -10.34 -8.57 -9.48
CA ARG A 179 -8.93 -8.94 -9.31
C ARG A 179 -8.03 -8.30 -10.37
N ILE A 180 -8.04 -6.96 -10.45
CA ILE A 180 -7.17 -6.21 -11.35
C ILE A 180 -6.51 -5.03 -10.66
N SER A 181 -5.22 -4.93 -10.83
CA SER A 181 -4.33 -3.87 -10.34
C SER A 181 -3.13 -3.73 -11.27
N PHE A 182 -2.19 -2.86 -10.91
CA PHE A 182 -1.02 -2.58 -11.73
C PHE A 182 0.23 -2.48 -10.86
N ALA A 183 1.37 -2.95 -11.42
CA ALA A 183 2.70 -2.53 -11.02
C ALA A 183 3.22 -1.57 -12.10
N VAL A 184 3.72 -0.41 -11.69
CA VAL A 184 4.22 0.63 -12.59
C VAL A 184 5.53 1.22 -12.06
N GLY A 185 6.42 1.66 -12.95
CA GLY A 185 7.66 2.32 -12.56
C GLY A 185 8.88 1.79 -13.28
N ASN A 186 9.95 1.45 -12.55
CA ASN A 186 11.22 1.04 -13.12
C ASN A 186 11.07 -0.09 -14.14
N LYS A 187 11.40 0.20 -15.42
CA LYS A 187 11.22 -0.76 -16.52
C LYS A 187 12.05 -2.03 -16.38
N GLY A 188 13.22 -1.95 -15.75
CA GLY A 188 14.07 -3.12 -15.51
C GLY A 188 13.40 -4.10 -14.55
N ILE A 189 12.85 -3.61 -13.44
CA ILE A 189 12.10 -4.40 -12.47
C ILE A 189 10.82 -4.96 -13.12
N ILE A 190 10.04 -4.12 -13.80
CA ILE A 190 8.81 -4.54 -14.50
C ILE A 190 9.11 -5.63 -15.53
N SER A 191 10.18 -5.49 -16.30
CA SER A 191 10.57 -6.49 -17.31
C SER A 191 10.89 -7.85 -16.68
N GLN A 192 11.66 -7.89 -15.59
CA GLN A 192 11.97 -9.14 -14.89
C GLN A 192 10.72 -9.74 -14.24
N PHE A 193 9.85 -8.90 -13.69
CA PHE A 193 8.61 -9.37 -13.10
C PHE A 193 7.65 -9.96 -14.16
N LYS A 194 7.53 -9.33 -15.35
CA LYS A 194 6.81 -9.89 -16.50
C LYS A 194 7.37 -11.25 -16.91
N LYS A 195 8.70 -11.40 -16.92
CA LYS A 195 9.38 -12.67 -17.23
C LYS A 195 9.01 -13.75 -16.23
N LEU A 196 9.07 -13.46 -14.94
CA LEU A 196 8.61 -14.38 -13.88
C LEU A 196 7.15 -14.78 -14.09
N ARG A 197 6.26 -13.80 -14.24
CA ARG A 197 4.83 -14.06 -14.42
C ARG A 197 4.49 -14.90 -15.64
N SER A 198 5.23 -14.74 -16.73
CA SER A 198 5.00 -15.52 -17.94
C SER A 198 5.19 -17.04 -17.73
N GLN A 199 5.84 -17.44 -16.62
CA GLN A 199 6.01 -18.84 -16.24
C GLN A 199 4.99 -19.30 -15.16
N ILE A 200 4.18 -18.38 -14.61
CA ILE A 200 3.22 -18.67 -13.56
C ILE A 200 1.79 -18.63 -14.12
N ASP A 201 1.48 -17.62 -14.90
CA ASP A 201 0.17 -17.41 -15.51
C ASP A 201 0.30 -16.73 -16.88
N TYR A 202 -0.79 -16.69 -17.64
CA TYR A 202 -0.83 -16.10 -18.99
C TYR A 202 -1.43 -14.70 -19.02
N GLY A 203 -1.58 -14.02 -17.86
CA GLY A 203 -2.11 -12.68 -17.76
C GLY A 203 -3.61 -12.62 -17.49
N ILE A 204 -4.11 -11.40 -17.32
CA ILE A 204 -5.48 -11.11 -16.88
C ILE A 204 -6.48 -11.43 -18.01
N PHE A 205 -7.59 -12.08 -17.64
CA PHE A 205 -8.70 -12.39 -18.54
C PHE A 205 -9.19 -11.13 -19.30
N LEU A 206 -9.29 -11.22 -20.62
CA LEU A 206 -9.52 -10.05 -21.47
C LEU A 206 -10.77 -9.23 -21.11
N PRO A 207 -11.93 -9.80 -20.75
CA PRO A 207 -13.07 -9.03 -20.28
C PRO A 207 -12.77 -8.19 -19.04
N VAL A 208 -11.94 -8.66 -18.12
CA VAL A 208 -11.51 -7.89 -16.93
C VAL A 208 -10.60 -6.73 -17.35
N GLN A 209 -9.70 -6.94 -18.31
CA GLN A 209 -8.91 -5.86 -18.90
C GLN A 209 -9.80 -4.78 -19.54
N LYS A 210 -10.83 -5.19 -20.30
CA LYS A 210 -11.81 -4.26 -20.90
C LYS A 210 -12.60 -3.48 -19.85
N ALA A 211 -13.00 -4.14 -18.75
CA ALA A 211 -13.65 -3.46 -17.63
C ALA A 211 -12.72 -2.40 -16.98
N ALA A 212 -11.44 -2.73 -16.82
CA ALA A 212 -10.44 -1.78 -16.32
C ALA A 212 -10.27 -0.57 -17.26
N VAL A 213 -10.21 -0.80 -18.57
CA VAL A 213 -10.14 0.28 -19.58
C VAL A 213 -11.35 1.19 -19.46
N ALA A 214 -12.55 0.63 -19.34
CA ALA A 214 -13.79 1.40 -19.18
C ALA A 214 -13.77 2.22 -17.87
N ALA A 215 -13.32 1.65 -16.76
CA ALA A 215 -13.21 2.34 -15.48
C ALA A 215 -12.20 3.50 -15.53
N LEU A 216 -11.01 3.26 -16.08
CA LEU A 216 -9.94 4.25 -16.15
C LEU A 216 -10.24 5.42 -17.09
N ASN A 217 -10.88 5.14 -18.23
CA ASN A 217 -11.19 6.15 -19.25
C ASN A 217 -12.55 6.82 -19.04
N GLY A 218 -13.45 6.20 -18.28
CA GLY A 218 -14.81 6.68 -18.05
C GLY A 218 -14.89 7.87 -17.10
N PRO A 219 -16.12 8.33 -16.81
CA PRO A 219 -16.37 9.35 -15.81
C PRO A 219 -15.87 8.92 -14.42
N GLN A 220 -15.30 9.86 -13.66
CA GLN A 220 -14.74 9.57 -12.34
C GLN A 220 -15.68 9.94 -11.18
N ASP A 221 -16.94 10.30 -11.47
CA ASP A 221 -17.94 10.66 -10.45
C ASP A 221 -18.19 9.54 -9.44
N SER A 222 -18.08 8.28 -9.87
CA SER A 222 -18.22 7.12 -8.97
C SER A 222 -17.11 7.06 -7.93
N VAL A 223 -15.90 7.46 -8.31
CA VAL A 223 -14.73 7.51 -7.40
C VAL A 223 -14.99 8.58 -6.33
N GLU A 224 -15.44 9.78 -6.72
CA GLU A 224 -15.76 10.86 -5.78
C GLU A 224 -16.92 10.50 -4.85
N ARG A 225 -17.99 9.88 -5.37
CA ARG A 225 -19.11 9.41 -4.54
C ARG A 225 -18.66 8.36 -3.53
N ASN A 226 -17.83 7.40 -3.96
CA ASN A 226 -17.28 6.36 -3.09
C ASN A 226 -16.40 6.97 -1.98
N ARG A 227 -15.49 7.87 -2.34
CA ARG A 227 -14.64 8.59 -1.39
C ARG A 227 -15.47 9.38 -0.36
N ALA A 228 -16.45 10.15 -0.84
CA ALA A 228 -17.32 10.97 0.02
C ALA A 228 -18.12 10.09 1.00
N GLU A 229 -18.58 8.91 0.57
CA GLU A 229 -19.31 7.98 1.46
C GLU A 229 -18.38 7.40 2.53
N TYR A 230 -17.14 7.02 2.18
CA TYR A 230 -16.17 6.57 3.19
C TYR A 230 -15.78 7.69 4.16
N GLU A 231 -15.62 8.91 3.67
CA GLU A 231 -15.37 10.07 4.53
C GLU A 231 -16.53 10.32 5.52
N ARG A 232 -17.77 10.23 5.05
CA ARG A 232 -18.97 10.33 5.89
C ARG A 232 -18.98 9.24 6.96
N ARG A 233 -18.72 7.99 6.60
CA ARG A 233 -18.64 6.85 7.55
C ARG A 233 -17.52 7.04 8.57
N ARG A 234 -16.33 7.43 8.12
CA ARG A 234 -15.20 7.77 8.98
C ARG A 234 -15.58 8.86 10.00
N ASN A 235 -16.20 9.93 9.55
CA ASN A 235 -16.62 11.03 10.42
C ASN A 235 -17.66 10.57 11.46
N THR A 236 -18.64 9.77 11.04
CA THR A 236 -19.64 9.20 11.97
C THR A 236 -18.98 8.32 13.03
N LEU A 237 -18.02 7.46 12.64
CA LEU A 237 -17.30 6.62 13.60
C LEU A 237 -16.46 7.48 14.57
N ARG A 238 -15.67 8.41 14.04
CA ARG A 238 -14.83 9.30 14.86
C ARG A 238 -15.67 10.10 15.87
N ASP A 239 -16.73 10.75 15.40
CA ASP A 239 -17.57 11.59 16.23
C ASP A 239 -18.31 10.76 17.30
N GLY A 240 -18.72 9.53 16.94
CA GLY A 240 -19.31 8.58 17.89
C GLY A 240 -18.33 8.14 18.97
N LEU A 241 -17.13 7.75 18.61
CA LEU A 241 -16.08 7.38 19.57
C LEU A 241 -15.67 8.57 20.43
N ASP A 242 -15.52 9.74 19.83
CA ASP A 242 -15.22 10.98 20.56
C ASP A 242 -16.28 11.34 21.61
N SER A 243 -17.56 11.09 21.31
CA SER A 243 -18.67 11.36 22.22
C SER A 243 -18.67 10.54 23.50
N ILE A 244 -18.08 9.34 23.44
CA ILE A 244 -17.91 8.44 24.60
C ILE A 244 -16.52 8.56 25.25
N GLY A 245 -15.70 9.53 24.82
CA GLY A 245 -14.36 9.76 25.35
C GLY A 245 -13.26 8.85 24.80
N TRP A 246 -13.55 8.04 23.79
CA TRP A 246 -12.56 7.20 23.12
C TRP A 246 -11.86 8.01 22.01
N LYS A 247 -10.71 8.56 22.35
CA LYS A 247 -9.94 9.48 21.51
C LYS A 247 -8.79 8.78 20.80
N GLY A 248 -8.21 9.45 19.81
CA GLY A 248 -6.98 9.02 19.14
C GLY A 248 -7.18 8.20 17.87
N LEU A 249 -8.44 8.11 17.35
CA LEU A 249 -8.67 7.45 16.07
C LEU A 249 -7.93 8.15 14.94
N VAL A 250 -7.13 7.41 14.19
CA VAL A 250 -6.44 7.85 12.99
C VAL A 250 -7.15 7.30 11.75
N SER A 251 -7.51 8.19 10.82
CA SER A 251 -8.08 7.83 9.51
C SER A 251 -7.99 9.01 8.55
N GLU A 252 -6.79 9.30 8.06
CA GLU A 252 -6.57 10.33 7.03
C GLU A 252 -6.88 9.83 5.62
N GLY A 253 -6.77 8.52 5.44
CA GLY A 253 -7.06 7.82 4.20
C GLY A 253 -7.35 6.35 4.47
N THR A 254 -7.53 5.56 3.42
CA THR A 254 -7.97 4.17 3.40
C THR A 254 -9.44 3.97 3.74
N MET A 255 -9.91 2.74 3.72
CA MET A 255 -11.26 2.37 4.17
C MET A 255 -11.29 1.91 5.64
N PHE A 256 -10.17 2.03 6.34
CA PHE A 256 -9.98 1.57 7.71
C PHE A 256 -9.93 2.76 8.68
N ALA A 257 -9.88 2.41 9.95
CA ALA A 257 -9.61 3.32 11.04
C ALA A 257 -8.64 2.63 12.01
N TRP A 258 -7.65 3.35 12.46
CA TRP A 258 -6.65 2.88 13.41
C TRP A 258 -6.88 3.58 14.74
N ALA A 259 -7.23 2.83 15.78
CA ALA A 259 -7.59 3.40 17.07
C ALA A 259 -6.81 2.74 18.21
N PRO A 260 -6.32 3.53 19.18
CA PRO A 260 -5.75 2.96 20.40
C PRO A 260 -6.85 2.23 21.18
N LEU A 261 -6.46 1.21 21.94
CA LEU A 261 -7.39 0.53 22.84
C LEU A 261 -7.99 1.52 23.87
N PRO A 262 -9.24 1.31 24.30
CA PRO A 262 -9.81 2.10 25.38
C PRO A 262 -9.00 1.95 26.67
N LYS A 263 -9.10 2.96 27.53
CA LYS A 263 -8.45 2.94 28.84
C LYS A 263 -8.83 1.68 29.63
N GLY A 264 -7.83 0.99 30.15
CA GLY A 264 -7.99 -0.23 30.94
C GLY A 264 -7.73 -1.52 30.16
N TYR A 265 -7.57 -1.44 28.84
CA TYR A 265 -7.16 -2.57 28.01
C TYR A 265 -5.70 -2.42 27.56
N THR A 266 -4.97 -3.54 27.61
CA THR A 266 -3.55 -3.61 27.19
C THR A 266 -3.30 -4.71 26.16
N ASN A 267 -4.27 -5.60 25.95
CA ASN A 267 -4.19 -6.70 25.00
C ASN A 267 -5.29 -6.54 23.95
N SER A 268 -4.91 -6.41 22.69
CA SER A 268 -5.84 -6.18 21.59
C SER A 268 -6.73 -7.38 21.27
N ASN A 269 -6.23 -8.62 21.43
CA ASN A 269 -7.03 -9.82 21.22
C ASN A 269 -8.14 -9.94 22.28
N ASP A 270 -7.80 -9.75 23.57
CA ASP A 270 -8.76 -9.82 24.66
C ASP A 270 -9.87 -8.79 24.48
N PHE A 271 -9.49 -7.56 24.11
CA PHE A 271 -10.46 -6.51 23.83
C PHE A 271 -11.40 -6.86 22.67
N VAL A 272 -10.86 -7.35 21.55
CA VAL A 272 -11.68 -7.72 20.38
C VAL A 272 -12.64 -8.86 20.69
N LEU A 273 -12.20 -9.89 21.45
CA LEU A 273 -13.04 -10.99 21.87
C LEU A 273 -14.18 -10.52 22.78
N GLU A 274 -13.88 -9.64 23.73
CA GLU A 274 -14.89 -9.04 24.62
C GLU A 274 -15.88 -8.17 23.82
N LEU A 275 -15.39 -7.41 22.83
CA LEU A 275 -16.22 -6.57 21.97
C LEU A 275 -17.21 -7.40 21.13
N ILE A 276 -16.75 -8.55 20.60
CA ILE A 276 -17.62 -9.48 19.90
C ILE A 276 -18.68 -10.04 20.82
N ASP A 277 -18.28 -10.53 22.00
CA ASP A 277 -19.18 -11.18 22.95
C ASP A 277 -20.26 -10.22 23.50
N LYS A 278 -19.83 -9.03 23.91
CA LYS A 278 -20.73 -8.06 24.57
C LYS A 278 -21.49 -7.14 23.63
N ALA A 279 -20.92 -6.81 22.46
CA ALA A 279 -21.50 -5.81 21.55
C ALA A 279 -21.80 -6.36 20.14
N GLY A 280 -21.39 -7.58 19.81
CA GLY A 280 -21.54 -8.14 18.48
C GLY A 280 -20.73 -7.38 17.40
N VAL A 281 -19.70 -6.65 17.81
CA VAL A 281 -18.86 -5.86 16.89
C VAL A 281 -17.53 -6.57 16.70
N PHE A 282 -17.18 -6.83 15.45
CA PHE A 282 -15.90 -7.43 15.08
C PHE A 282 -14.91 -6.36 14.61
N CYS A 283 -13.72 -6.37 15.21
CA CYS A 283 -12.56 -5.59 14.78
C CYS A 283 -11.35 -6.51 14.63
N VAL A 284 -10.32 -6.06 13.93
CA VAL A 284 -9.06 -6.79 13.84
C VAL A 284 -8.14 -6.30 14.95
N PRO A 285 -7.60 -7.19 15.79
CA PRO A 285 -6.66 -6.77 16.84
C PRO A 285 -5.36 -6.27 16.20
N GLY A 286 -4.82 -5.16 16.72
CA GLY A 286 -3.63 -4.52 16.16
C GLY A 286 -2.39 -5.40 16.17
N SER A 287 -2.29 -6.34 17.12
CA SER A 287 -1.20 -7.33 17.19
C SER A 287 -1.04 -8.19 15.94
N VAL A 288 -2.08 -8.35 15.12
CA VAL A 288 -2.02 -9.06 13.82
C VAL A 288 -1.10 -8.35 12.82
N PHE A 289 -0.90 -7.05 13.00
CA PHE A 289 -0.08 -6.23 12.11
C PHE A 289 1.38 -6.06 12.57
N GLY A 290 1.77 -6.76 13.61
CA GLY A 290 3.12 -6.71 14.17
C GLY A 290 3.14 -6.29 15.65
N SER A 291 4.31 -6.37 16.26
CA SER A 291 4.47 -6.13 17.72
C SER A 291 4.09 -4.70 18.12
N LEU A 292 4.35 -3.71 17.27
CA LEU A 292 3.98 -2.30 17.52
C LEU A 292 2.50 -2.00 17.19
N GLY A 293 1.78 -2.96 16.66
CA GLY A 293 0.31 -2.90 16.54
C GLY A 293 -0.41 -3.28 17.84
N GLU A 294 0.27 -3.90 18.81
CA GLU A 294 -0.31 -4.16 20.11
C GLU A 294 -0.69 -2.85 20.82
N GLY A 295 -1.87 -2.82 21.44
CA GLY A 295 -2.44 -1.61 22.00
C GLY A 295 -3.38 -0.84 21.05
N TYR A 296 -3.63 -1.38 19.84
CA TYR A 296 -4.52 -0.79 18.83
C TYR A 296 -5.52 -1.82 18.27
N ILE A 297 -6.53 -1.30 17.58
CA ILE A 297 -7.47 -2.07 16.74
C ILE A 297 -7.65 -1.37 15.40
#